data_11b203d0086e40af3e28980e62d4cb39
#
_entry.id   11b203d0086e40af3e28980e62d4cb39
#
_cell.length_a   1.000
_cell.length_b   1.000
_cell.length_c   1.000
_cell.angle_alpha   90.00
_cell.angle_beta   90.00
_cell.angle_gamma   90.00
#
_symmetry.space_group_name_H-M   'P 1'
#
loop_
_entity.id
_entity.type
_entity.pdbx_description
1 polymer ?
#
loop_
_entity_poly.entity_id
_entity_poly.type
_entity_poly.pdbx_seq_one_letter_code
_entity_poly.pdbx_strand_id
1 'polypeptide(L)'
;MERRYWDGKVSEIKKKIQSIFPGGAWNPLYDTSHLPPERSDVVIRLEKQQGAIRVLVVERDHTYARASTVLSVGGIRQQFSLPQNVQLSLFSAEFLRNINEYLAVVDDPPLDLQFNPSGYLLLASEEGAAIMERNVKMQRQEGAKVCLMSPEQLQKKFPWINTEGVALASYGLENEGWFDPWCLLQGLRRKLQSMGVLFCQGEVTRFISSSSHMETASGEQLTLKRIHEVHVKMDHSQEFQPVECAIVVNAAGAWSGQIAELAGVGNGPPGTMQGTKLPVEPRKRYVYLWHCPQGPGLEAPLVADPSGAYFRREGLGNNYVGSCSPTEEEEPDPGNLEVDYDFFQEKVWPRLAQRVPAFETLKVRSAWAGYYDYNTFDQNGVVGPHPLVINMYFATGFSGHGLQQAPAVGRAVAEMVLEGHFQTINLSPFLFSRFYFGEKAQEHCIL
;
A
#
# COMPACT_ATOMS: atom_id res chain seq x y z
N MET A 1 5.43 7.83 26.40
CA MET A 1 6.12 9.10 26.06
C MET A 1 5.95 9.44 24.57
N GLU A 2 6.03 8.46 23.67
CA GLU A 2 5.89 8.65 22.20
C GLU A 2 4.49 9.12 21.76
N ARG A 3 3.42 8.61 22.34
CA ARG A 3 2.05 9.06 22.01
C ARG A 3 1.88 10.58 22.24
N ARG A 4 2.45 11.12 23.33
CA ARG A 4 2.45 12.58 23.60
C ARG A 4 3.36 13.35 22.62
N TYR A 5 4.44 12.74 22.13
CA TYR A 5 5.32 13.35 21.15
C TYR A 5 4.61 13.49 19.80
N TRP A 6 3.90 12.45 19.35
CA TRP A 6 3.13 12.46 18.10
C TRP A 6 1.89 13.35 18.19
N ASP A 7 1.18 13.34 19.31
CA ASP A 7 0.06 14.26 19.56
C ASP A 7 0.52 15.72 19.54
N GLY A 8 1.71 16.00 20.08
CA GLY A 8 2.34 17.31 20.01
C GLY A 8 2.70 17.74 18.59
N LYS A 9 3.29 16.84 17.80
CA LYS A 9 3.64 17.10 16.39
C LYS A 9 2.41 17.25 15.50
N VAL A 10 1.38 16.42 15.68
CA VAL A 10 0.10 16.58 14.99
C VAL A 10 -0.55 17.91 15.31
N SER A 11 -0.46 18.36 16.58
CA SER A 11 -0.92 19.68 16.99
C SER A 11 -0.10 20.82 16.35
N GLU A 12 1.19 20.62 16.18
CA GLU A 12 2.08 21.58 15.52
C GLU A 12 1.83 21.65 14.01
N ILE A 13 1.62 20.49 13.36
CA ILE A 13 1.22 20.40 11.96
C ILE A 13 -0.15 21.04 11.74
N LYS A 14 -1.12 20.76 12.62
CA LYS A 14 -2.44 21.44 12.61
C LYS A 14 -2.29 22.94 12.78
N LYS A 15 -1.44 23.42 13.70
CA LYS A 15 -1.17 24.84 13.89
C LYS A 15 -0.48 25.46 12.67
N LYS A 16 0.49 24.78 12.05
CA LYS A 16 1.14 25.23 10.82
C LYS A 16 0.15 25.27 9.65
N ILE A 17 -0.67 24.22 9.47
CA ILE A 17 -1.73 24.20 8.46
C ILE A 17 -2.79 25.27 8.77
N GLN A 18 -3.19 25.46 10.03
CA GLN A 18 -4.11 26.53 10.45
C GLN A 18 -3.51 27.92 10.32
N SER A 19 -2.19 28.07 10.47
CA SER A 19 -1.53 29.35 10.20
C SER A 19 -1.43 29.66 8.70
N ILE A 20 -1.44 28.62 7.87
CA ILE A 20 -1.53 28.74 6.40
C ILE A 20 -2.97 29.09 5.98
N PHE A 21 -3.99 28.66 6.76
CA PHE A 21 -5.41 28.88 6.49
C PHE A 21 -6.08 29.61 7.68
N PRO A 22 -5.89 30.94 7.82
CA PRO A 22 -6.54 31.70 8.87
C PRO A 22 -8.05 31.81 8.59
N GLY A 23 -8.87 31.22 9.44
CA GLY A 23 -10.32 31.42 9.34
C GLY A 23 -11.21 30.22 9.62
N GLY A 24 -10.72 29.19 10.24
CA GLY A 24 -11.56 28.08 10.65
C GLY A 24 -11.28 26.76 9.93
N ALA A 25 -11.89 25.71 10.41
CA ALA A 25 -11.65 24.35 9.95
C ALA A 25 -11.70 24.26 8.40
N TRP A 26 -10.55 23.93 7.82
CA TRP A 26 -10.49 23.53 6.43
C TRP A 26 -11.37 22.30 6.24
N ASN A 27 -12.48 22.50 5.55
CA ASN A 27 -13.37 21.43 5.17
C ASN A 27 -13.69 21.58 3.68
N PRO A 28 -13.00 20.82 2.81
CA PRO A 28 -13.17 20.92 1.36
C PRO A 28 -14.56 20.50 0.86
N LEU A 29 -15.42 20.00 1.77
CA LEU A 29 -16.74 19.46 1.43
C LEU A 29 -17.89 20.48 1.48
N TYR A 30 -17.67 21.73 1.90
CA TYR A 30 -18.77 22.63 2.26
C TYR A 30 -19.21 23.65 1.21
N ASP A 31 -18.60 23.71 0.04
CA ASP A 31 -19.12 24.59 -1.01
C ASP A 31 -19.46 23.82 -2.30
N THR A 32 -20.59 23.15 -2.29
CA THR A 32 -21.19 22.52 -3.49
C THR A 32 -22.29 23.38 -4.12
N SER A 33 -22.47 24.64 -3.68
CA SER A 33 -23.58 25.49 -4.09
C SER A 33 -23.50 26.02 -5.54
N HIS A 34 -22.40 25.73 -6.26
CA HIS A 34 -22.15 26.26 -7.61
C HIS A 34 -22.12 25.17 -8.71
N LEU A 35 -22.55 23.94 -8.43
CA LEU A 35 -22.63 22.90 -9.46
C LEU A 35 -24.03 22.91 -10.11
N PRO A 36 -24.13 23.02 -11.46
CA PRO A 36 -25.41 22.88 -12.14
C PRO A 36 -25.98 21.47 -11.98
N PRO A 37 -27.30 21.31 -11.81
CA PRO A 37 -27.93 20.06 -11.45
C PRO A 37 -28.08 19.04 -12.57
N GLU A 38 -27.74 19.34 -13.79
CA GLU A 38 -28.03 18.47 -14.94
C GLU A 38 -26.83 18.33 -15.87
N ARG A 39 -26.31 17.17 -15.93
CA ARG A 39 -25.46 16.46 -16.89
C ARG A 39 -24.20 15.87 -16.26
N SER A 40 -24.28 14.61 -15.89
CA SER A 40 -23.08 13.80 -15.71
C SER A 40 -23.45 12.32 -15.65
N ASP A 41 -22.86 11.53 -16.47
CA ASP A 41 -23.00 10.09 -16.38
C ASP A 41 -22.12 9.50 -15.27
N VAL A 42 -21.15 10.27 -14.72
CA VAL A 42 -20.34 9.82 -13.60
C VAL A 42 -19.88 10.97 -12.70
N VAL A 43 -20.47 11.08 -11.51
CA VAL A 43 -20.09 12.07 -10.49
C VAL A 43 -20.03 11.41 -9.12
N ILE A 44 -18.98 11.67 -8.35
CA ILE A 44 -19.03 11.45 -6.90
C ILE A 44 -19.82 12.62 -6.31
N ARG A 45 -21.09 12.41 -6.01
CA ARG A 45 -21.94 13.36 -5.28
C ARG A 45 -22.10 12.91 -3.85
N LEU A 46 -21.67 13.76 -2.92
CA LEU A 46 -22.07 13.70 -1.52
C LEU A 46 -23.39 14.45 -1.34
N GLU A 47 -24.52 13.74 -1.37
CA GLU A 47 -25.82 14.35 -1.02
C GLU A 47 -26.09 14.10 0.46
N LYS A 48 -26.14 15.19 1.22
CA LYS A 48 -26.21 15.21 2.69
C LYS A 48 -27.49 14.67 3.32
N GLN A 49 -28.52 14.33 2.58
CA GLN A 49 -29.84 13.97 3.20
C GLN A 49 -30.57 12.75 2.62
N GLN A 50 -30.10 12.13 1.52
CA GLN A 50 -30.66 10.88 1.00
C GLN A 50 -29.64 10.07 0.17
N GLY A 51 -28.51 10.11 0.53
CA GLY A 51 -27.25 9.55 0.46
C GLY A 51 -26.79 8.59 -0.58
N ALA A 52 -26.76 8.85 -1.85
CA ALA A 52 -25.97 8.00 -2.73
C ALA A 52 -24.66 8.72 -3.13
N ILE A 53 -23.54 8.29 -2.53
CA ILE A 53 -22.22 8.57 -3.13
C ILE A 53 -22.15 7.76 -4.42
N ARG A 54 -21.94 8.44 -5.56
CA ARG A 54 -21.64 7.76 -6.81
C ARG A 54 -20.14 7.62 -6.94
N VAL A 55 -19.69 6.40 -7.19
CA VAL A 55 -18.26 6.10 -7.35
C VAL A 55 -18.03 5.56 -8.76
N LEU A 56 -17.02 6.10 -9.43
CA LEU A 56 -16.45 5.55 -10.64
C LEU A 56 -15.03 5.09 -10.36
N VAL A 57 -14.72 3.86 -10.74
CA VAL A 57 -13.36 3.33 -10.80
C VAL A 57 -12.90 3.39 -12.25
N VAL A 58 -11.85 4.17 -12.51
CA VAL A 58 -11.17 4.20 -13.81
C VAL A 58 -9.96 3.29 -13.71
N GLU A 59 -9.94 2.22 -14.51
CA GLU A 59 -8.84 1.27 -14.58
C GLU A 59 -8.42 1.08 -16.04
N ARG A 60 -7.12 1.22 -16.27
CA ARG A 60 -6.57 1.12 -17.62
C ARG A 60 -6.66 -0.30 -18.19
N ASP A 61 -6.49 -1.31 -17.34
CA ASP A 61 -6.51 -2.72 -17.72
C ASP A 61 -7.42 -3.52 -16.80
N HIS A 62 -8.64 -3.81 -17.27
CA HIS A 62 -9.62 -4.61 -16.51
C HIS A 62 -9.22 -6.09 -16.35
N THR A 63 -8.17 -6.55 -17.02
CA THR A 63 -7.57 -7.87 -16.76
C THR A 63 -6.64 -7.83 -15.57
N TYR A 64 -6.23 -6.65 -15.14
CA TYR A 64 -5.26 -6.42 -14.05
C TYR A 64 -3.90 -7.12 -14.26
N ALA A 65 -3.56 -7.47 -15.50
CA ALA A 65 -2.36 -8.26 -15.83
C ALA A 65 -1.06 -7.61 -15.35
N ARG A 66 -1.05 -6.28 -15.19
CA ARG A 66 0.10 -5.50 -14.72
C ARG A 66 -0.10 -4.91 -13.33
N ALA A 67 -1.21 -5.18 -12.67
CA ALA A 67 -1.50 -4.63 -11.35
C ALA A 67 -0.63 -5.29 -10.26
N SER A 68 -0.04 -4.49 -9.39
CA SER A 68 0.78 -4.96 -8.26
C SER A 68 0.05 -5.99 -7.41
N THR A 69 -1.26 -5.80 -7.22
CA THR A 69 -2.12 -6.69 -6.42
C THR A 69 -2.04 -8.14 -6.88
N VAL A 70 -2.31 -8.41 -8.16
CA VAL A 70 -2.39 -9.79 -8.69
C VAL A 70 -1.03 -10.44 -8.89
N LEU A 71 0.02 -9.63 -8.95
CA LEU A 71 1.40 -10.10 -9.10
C LEU A 71 2.12 -10.24 -7.74
N SER A 72 1.42 -9.95 -6.64
CA SER A 72 1.93 -10.08 -5.28
C SER A 72 1.98 -11.53 -4.82
N VAL A 73 2.88 -11.82 -3.87
CA VAL A 73 2.93 -13.12 -3.17
C VAL A 73 1.85 -13.29 -2.11
N GLY A 74 1.04 -12.26 -1.85
CA GLY A 74 -0.13 -12.32 -0.96
C GLY A 74 0.16 -12.35 0.53
N GLY A 75 1.37 -11.99 0.96
CA GLY A 75 1.74 -11.99 2.38
C GLY A 75 0.97 -10.98 3.22
N ILE A 76 0.67 -11.35 4.47
CA ILE A 76 0.14 -10.46 5.50
C ILE A 76 0.88 -10.70 6.82
N ARG A 77 1.30 -9.61 7.47
CA ARG A 77 2.01 -9.62 8.75
C ARG A 77 1.64 -8.39 9.59
N GLN A 78 1.86 -8.47 10.91
CA GLN A 78 1.77 -7.33 11.82
C GLN A 78 3.15 -6.82 12.27
N GLN A 79 4.21 -7.44 11.81
CA GLN A 79 5.58 -7.19 12.22
C GLN A 79 6.17 -5.97 11.50
N PHE A 80 5.77 -4.77 11.95
CA PHE A 80 6.25 -3.46 11.50
C PHE A 80 6.89 -2.69 12.64
N SER A 81 7.62 -1.62 12.34
CA SER A 81 8.26 -0.74 13.32
C SER A 81 7.45 0.51 13.65
N LEU A 82 6.45 0.84 12.83
CA LEU A 82 5.52 1.94 13.07
C LEU A 82 4.18 1.43 13.60
N PRO A 83 3.65 1.98 14.70
CA PRO A 83 2.34 1.59 15.24
C PRO A 83 1.22 1.65 14.21
N GLN A 84 1.23 2.66 13.33
CA GLN A 84 0.23 2.83 12.29
C GLN A 84 0.18 1.63 11.33
N ASN A 85 1.33 1.12 10.91
CA ASN A 85 1.40 -0.05 10.03
C ASN A 85 0.95 -1.34 10.73
N VAL A 86 1.25 -1.47 12.04
CA VAL A 86 0.72 -2.58 12.86
C VAL A 86 -0.81 -2.50 12.92
N GLN A 87 -1.37 -1.32 13.22
CA GLN A 87 -2.81 -1.11 13.30
C GLN A 87 -3.52 -1.33 11.96
N LEU A 88 -2.94 -0.84 10.84
CA LEU A 88 -3.45 -1.09 9.50
C LEU A 88 -3.52 -2.60 9.20
N SER A 89 -2.47 -3.33 9.54
CA SER A 89 -2.41 -4.77 9.30
C SER A 89 -3.32 -5.58 10.22
N LEU A 90 -3.49 -5.20 11.48
CA LEU A 90 -4.45 -5.82 12.40
C LEU A 90 -5.89 -5.66 11.90
N PHE A 91 -6.26 -4.45 11.48
CA PHE A 91 -7.59 -4.19 10.90
C PHE A 91 -7.80 -5.01 9.62
N SER A 92 -6.79 -5.04 8.74
CA SER A 92 -6.88 -5.78 7.49
C SER A 92 -6.97 -7.29 7.71
N ALA A 93 -6.27 -7.83 8.71
CA ALA A 93 -6.35 -9.24 9.05
C ALA A 93 -7.74 -9.62 9.59
N GLU A 94 -8.34 -8.76 10.40
CA GLU A 94 -9.73 -8.92 10.85
C GLU A 94 -10.70 -8.90 9.67
N PHE A 95 -10.57 -7.92 8.77
CA PHE A 95 -11.36 -7.83 7.55
C PHE A 95 -11.24 -9.09 6.68
N LEU A 96 -10.02 -9.59 6.44
CA LEU A 96 -9.80 -10.79 5.62
C LEU A 96 -10.37 -12.06 6.27
N ARG A 97 -10.30 -12.19 7.59
CA ARG A 97 -10.88 -13.33 8.32
C ARG A 97 -12.40 -13.36 8.26
N ASN A 98 -13.02 -12.20 8.27
CA ASN A 98 -14.46 -12.03 8.24
C ASN A 98 -14.95 -11.57 6.86
N ILE A 99 -14.23 -11.93 5.80
CA ILE A 99 -14.40 -11.37 4.45
C ILE A 99 -15.84 -11.47 3.94
N ASN A 100 -16.56 -12.51 4.29
CA ASN A 100 -17.94 -12.71 3.86
C ASN A 100 -18.96 -11.86 4.63
N GLU A 101 -18.59 -11.31 5.78
CA GLU A 101 -19.41 -10.30 6.46
C GLU A 101 -19.37 -8.97 5.71
N TYR A 102 -18.22 -8.66 5.08
CA TYR A 102 -18.00 -7.41 4.35
C TYR A 102 -18.36 -7.51 2.87
N LEU A 103 -17.97 -8.61 2.20
CA LEU A 103 -18.01 -8.72 0.75
C LEU A 103 -19.06 -9.71 0.21
N ALA A 104 -19.88 -10.32 1.05
CA ALA A 104 -20.96 -11.16 0.56
C ALA A 104 -21.90 -10.39 -0.37
N VAL A 105 -22.28 -11.01 -1.47
CA VAL A 105 -23.28 -10.53 -2.43
C VAL A 105 -24.43 -11.56 -2.44
N VAL A 106 -25.66 -11.07 -2.46
CA VAL A 106 -26.84 -11.93 -2.50
C VAL A 106 -26.82 -12.81 -3.73
N ASP A 107 -27.12 -14.09 -3.57
CA ASP A 107 -27.12 -15.13 -4.61
C ASP A 107 -25.74 -15.52 -5.17
N ASP A 108 -24.64 -14.91 -4.69
CA ASP A 108 -23.29 -15.33 -5.04
C ASP A 108 -22.73 -16.34 -4.01
N PRO A 109 -21.83 -17.26 -4.43
CA PRO A 109 -21.17 -18.15 -3.49
C PRO A 109 -20.25 -17.36 -2.53
N PRO A 110 -20.06 -17.86 -1.29
CA PRO A 110 -19.11 -17.26 -0.36
C PRO A 110 -17.73 -17.13 -0.97
N LEU A 111 -17.06 -16.02 -0.63
CA LEU A 111 -15.69 -15.76 -1.06
C LEU A 111 -14.71 -16.61 -0.23
N ASP A 112 -13.86 -17.37 -0.90
CA ASP A 112 -12.72 -18.07 -0.29
C ASP A 112 -11.43 -17.39 -0.71
N LEU A 113 -10.76 -16.76 0.25
CA LEU A 113 -9.45 -16.11 0.02
C LEU A 113 -8.28 -17.08 0.04
N GLN A 114 -8.53 -18.36 0.31
CA GLN A 114 -7.47 -19.35 0.53
C GLN A 114 -6.44 -18.87 1.58
N PHE A 115 -6.93 -18.25 2.65
CA PHE A 115 -6.08 -17.70 3.70
C PHE A 115 -5.32 -18.83 4.40
N ASN A 116 -3.99 -18.75 4.34
CA ASN A 116 -3.08 -19.70 4.95
C ASN A 116 -2.41 -19.07 6.19
N PRO A 117 -2.82 -19.44 7.41
CA PRO A 117 -2.33 -18.86 8.66
C PRO A 117 -1.04 -19.50 9.18
N SER A 118 -0.12 -19.94 8.32
CA SER A 118 1.14 -20.58 8.73
C SER A 118 2.11 -19.64 9.46
N GLY A 119 1.77 -18.37 9.58
CA GLY A 119 2.56 -17.37 10.25
C GLY A 119 3.57 -16.69 9.32
N TYR A 120 4.30 -15.74 9.90
CA TYR A 120 5.38 -15.01 9.25
C TYR A 120 6.62 -15.01 10.16
N LEU A 121 7.76 -15.38 9.63
CA LEU A 121 9.01 -15.50 10.35
C LEU A 121 10.02 -14.49 9.83
N LEU A 122 10.36 -13.52 10.66
CA LEU A 122 11.45 -12.57 10.39
C LEU A 122 12.70 -13.04 11.12
N LEU A 123 13.83 -13.07 10.42
CA LEU A 123 15.14 -13.39 10.99
C LEU A 123 15.97 -12.11 11.11
N ALA A 124 16.75 -11.99 12.16
CA ALA A 124 17.64 -10.86 12.40
C ALA A 124 19.09 -11.34 12.59
N SER A 125 20.02 -10.60 11.99
CA SER A 125 21.45 -10.67 12.31
C SER A 125 21.74 -10.03 13.68
N GLU A 126 22.98 -10.09 14.15
CA GLU A 126 23.43 -9.41 15.37
C GLU A 126 23.11 -7.90 15.33
N GLU A 127 23.29 -7.25 14.18
CA GLU A 127 23.02 -5.83 14.01
C GLU A 127 21.52 -5.50 14.10
N GLY A 128 20.66 -6.42 13.63
CA GLY A 128 19.21 -6.25 13.60
C GLY A 128 18.51 -6.65 14.92
N ALA A 129 19.14 -7.46 15.76
CA ALA A 129 18.50 -8.08 16.94
C ALA A 129 17.88 -7.05 17.89
N ALA A 130 18.63 -6.00 18.26
CA ALA A 130 18.14 -4.96 19.17
C ALA A 130 16.98 -4.14 18.57
N ILE A 131 16.95 -3.98 17.25
CA ILE A 131 15.83 -3.34 16.54
C ILE A 131 14.60 -4.25 16.60
N MET A 132 14.77 -5.54 16.32
CA MET A 132 13.70 -6.53 16.38
C MET A 132 13.06 -6.60 17.78
N GLU A 133 13.86 -6.61 18.85
CA GLU A 133 13.34 -6.60 20.23
C GLU A 133 12.45 -5.39 20.51
N ARG A 134 12.92 -4.18 20.12
CA ARG A 134 12.13 -2.96 20.27
C ARG A 134 10.83 -3.01 19.46
N ASN A 135 10.91 -3.47 18.22
CA ASN A 135 9.75 -3.61 17.35
C ASN A 135 8.72 -4.59 17.93
N VAL A 136 9.15 -5.78 18.37
CA VAL A 136 8.25 -6.78 18.96
C VAL A 136 7.58 -6.26 20.25
N LYS A 137 8.32 -5.50 21.07
CA LYS A 137 7.72 -4.87 22.25
C LYS A 137 6.60 -3.90 21.88
N MET A 138 6.80 -3.05 20.88
CA MET A 138 5.79 -2.12 20.37
C MET A 138 4.63 -2.88 19.71
N GLN A 139 4.90 -3.86 18.85
CA GLN A 139 3.90 -4.67 18.17
C GLN A 139 2.93 -5.33 19.16
N ARG A 140 3.46 -5.88 20.27
CA ARG A 140 2.65 -6.46 21.34
C ARG A 140 1.80 -5.42 22.07
N GLN A 141 2.31 -4.19 22.24
CA GLN A 141 1.53 -3.09 22.81
C GLN A 141 0.37 -2.67 21.92
N GLU A 142 0.54 -2.76 20.60
CA GLU A 142 -0.52 -2.53 19.61
C GLU A 142 -1.48 -3.72 19.45
N GLY A 143 -1.21 -4.86 20.11
CA GLY A 143 -2.10 -6.03 20.10
C GLY A 143 -1.66 -7.19 19.18
N ALA A 144 -0.54 -7.06 18.47
CA ALA A 144 -0.02 -8.14 17.63
C ALA A 144 0.46 -9.33 18.47
N LYS A 145 0.19 -10.54 18.01
CA LYS A 145 0.58 -11.81 18.67
C LYS A 145 1.87 -12.34 18.04
N VAL A 146 2.98 -11.80 18.48
CA VAL A 146 4.32 -12.16 18.00
C VAL A 146 5.20 -12.69 19.14
N CYS A 147 6.12 -13.60 18.83
CA CYS A 147 7.09 -14.09 19.79
C CYS A 147 8.51 -13.99 19.25
N LEU A 148 9.46 -13.74 20.18
CA LEU A 148 10.88 -13.83 19.89
C LEU A 148 11.36 -15.25 20.15
N MET A 149 12.29 -15.71 19.33
CA MET A 149 12.95 -17.02 19.46
C MET A 149 14.46 -16.85 19.34
N SER A 150 15.19 -17.52 20.25
CA SER A 150 16.65 -17.70 20.08
C SER A 150 16.95 -18.61 18.89
N PRO A 151 18.19 -18.66 18.39
CA PRO A 151 18.60 -19.61 17.35
C PRO A 151 18.28 -21.07 17.69
N GLU A 152 18.44 -21.47 18.96
CA GLU A 152 18.16 -22.84 19.44
C GLU A 152 16.64 -23.12 19.41
N GLN A 153 15.81 -22.15 19.82
CA GLN A 153 14.37 -22.28 19.77
C GLN A 153 13.88 -22.32 18.31
N LEU A 154 14.48 -21.51 17.45
CA LEU A 154 14.23 -21.49 16.01
C LEU A 154 14.54 -22.84 15.38
N GLN A 155 15.75 -23.39 15.62
CA GLN A 155 16.18 -24.69 15.12
C GLN A 155 15.30 -25.85 15.62
N LYS A 156 14.85 -25.77 16.87
CA LYS A 156 13.92 -26.75 17.42
C LYS A 156 12.55 -26.72 16.78
N LYS A 157 12.04 -25.50 16.47
CA LYS A 157 10.70 -25.32 15.88
C LYS A 157 10.71 -25.60 14.38
N PHE A 158 11.76 -25.17 13.68
CA PHE A 158 11.93 -25.30 12.24
C PHE A 158 13.27 -26.00 11.91
N PRO A 159 13.36 -27.35 12.05
CA PRO A 159 14.62 -28.07 11.88
C PRO A 159 15.26 -27.99 10.50
N TRP A 160 14.48 -27.57 9.50
CA TRP A 160 14.91 -27.39 8.11
C TRP A 160 15.64 -26.06 7.85
N ILE A 161 15.66 -25.15 8.84
CA ILE A 161 16.29 -23.83 8.69
C ILE A 161 17.73 -23.85 9.19
N ASN A 162 18.67 -23.29 8.45
CA ASN A 162 20.00 -23.00 8.90
C ASN A 162 20.00 -21.72 9.74
N THR A 163 20.50 -21.80 10.99
CA THR A 163 20.52 -20.65 11.92
C THR A 163 21.82 -19.86 11.89
N GLU A 164 22.77 -20.22 11.04
CA GLU A 164 24.03 -19.49 10.90
C GLU A 164 23.77 -18.00 10.55
N GLY A 165 24.41 -17.09 11.30
CA GLY A 165 24.21 -15.63 11.13
C GLY A 165 22.87 -15.10 11.63
N VAL A 166 22.05 -15.92 12.29
CA VAL A 166 20.80 -15.49 12.94
C VAL A 166 21.07 -15.29 14.43
N ALA A 167 20.86 -14.06 14.92
CA ALA A 167 20.94 -13.75 16.35
C ALA A 167 19.57 -13.83 17.03
N LEU A 168 18.51 -13.49 16.32
CA LEU A 168 17.16 -13.47 16.85
C LEU A 168 16.15 -13.74 15.73
N ALA A 169 15.01 -14.32 16.08
CA ALA A 169 13.87 -14.48 15.17
C ALA A 169 12.60 -13.94 15.81
N SER A 170 11.73 -13.35 15.00
CA SER A 170 10.38 -12.94 15.38
C SER A 170 9.36 -13.74 14.57
N TYR A 171 8.43 -14.38 15.25
CA TYR A 171 7.42 -15.24 14.65
C TYR A 171 6.01 -14.77 15.02
N GLY A 172 5.20 -14.49 14.00
CA GLY A 172 3.78 -14.15 14.15
C GLY A 172 2.94 -15.39 14.44
N LEU A 173 2.19 -15.36 15.55
CA LEU A 173 1.41 -16.50 16.04
C LEU A 173 -0.01 -16.50 15.46
N GLU A 174 -0.57 -15.32 15.22
CA GLU A 174 -1.93 -15.13 14.75
C GLU A 174 -1.98 -14.04 13.67
N ASN A 175 -2.95 -14.14 12.78
CA ASN A 175 -3.25 -13.14 11.74
C ASN A 175 -2.12 -12.90 10.73
N GLU A 176 -1.18 -13.83 10.63
CA GLU A 176 -0.05 -13.75 9.72
C GLU A 176 0.03 -14.98 8.82
N GLY A 177 0.51 -14.78 7.60
CA GLY A 177 0.60 -15.81 6.57
C GLY A 177 0.43 -15.22 5.18
N TRP A 178 -0.38 -15.86 4.36
CA TRP A 178 -0.68 -15.37 3.00
C TRP A 178 -2.07 -15.79 2.54
N PHE A 179 -2.55 -15.12 1.50
CA PHE A 179 -3.86 -15.37 0.89
C PHE A 179 -3.78 -15.15 -0.63
N ASP A 180 -4.84 -15.50 -1.35
CA ASP A 180 -4.93 -15.26 -2.79
C ASP A 180 -5.36 -13.82 -3.10
N PRO A 181 -4.45 -12.97 -3.65
CA PRO A 181 -4.76 -11.59 -3.99
C PRO A 181 -5.82 -11.44 -5.07
N TRP A 182 -5.89 -12.39 -6.01
CA TRP A 182 -6.89 -12.39 -7.07
C TRP A 182 -8.30 -12.58 -6.51
N CYS A 183 -8.47 -13.52 -5.60
CA CYS A 183 -9.75 -13.75 -4.93
C CYS A 183 -10.23 -12.50 -4.17
N LEU A 184 -9.32 -11.81 -3.46
CA LEU A 184 -9.67 -10.54 -2.78
C LEU A 184 -10.11 -9.47 -3.78
N LEU A 185 -9.35 -9.25 -4.87
CA LEU A 185 -9.67 -8.27 -5.89
C LEU A 185 -11.03 -8.55 -6.53
N GLN A 186 -11.30 -9.80 -6.91
CA GLN A 186 -12.58 -10.19 -7.49
C GLN A 186 -13.74 -10.04 -6.50
N GLY A 187 -13.52 -10.38 -5.24
CA GLY A 187 -14.51 -10.17 -4.17
C GLY A 187 -14.89 -8.71 -3.99
N LEU A 188 -13.88 -7.83 -3.90
CA LEU A 188 -14.08 -6.37 -3.85
C LEU A 188 -14.83 -5.87 -5.08
N ARG A 189 -14.40 -6.27 -6.27
CA ARG A 189 -15.03 -5.85 -7.53
C ARG A 189 -16.51 -6.25 -7.60
N ARG A 190 -16.83 -7.52 -7.29
CA ARG A 190 -18.23 -8.01 -7.24
C ARG A 190 -19.07 -7.22 -6.23
N LYS A 191 -18.54 -6.99 -5.04
CA LYS A 191 -19.22 -6.22 -4.01
C LYS A 191 -19.50 -4.80 -4.46
N LEU A 192 -18.50 -4.12 -5.00
CA LEU A 192 -18.63 -2.74 -5.50
C LEU A 192 -19.67 -2.64 -6.62
N GLN A 193 -19.65 -3.59 -7.58
CA GLN A 193 -20.66 -3.66 -8.64
C GLN A 193 -22.08 -3.87 -8.09
N SER A 194 -22.25 -4.75 -7.09
CA SER A 194 -23.55 -4.97 -6.43
C SER A 194 -24.07 -3.73 -5.69
N MET A 195 -23.15 -2.83 -5.29
CA MET A 195 -23.47 -1.54 -4.68
C MET A 195 -23.68 -0.41 -5.69
N GLY A 196 -23.61 -0.69 -7.00
CA GLY A 196 -23.81 0.29 -8.05
C GLY A 196 -22.58 1.14 -8.40
N VAL A 197 -21.39 0.72 -7.96
CA VAL A 197 -20.13 1.38 -8.39
C VAL A 197 -19.90 1.08 -9.87
N LEU A 198 -19.57 2.13 -10.63
CA LEU A 198 -19.27 2.03 -12.04
C LEU A 198 -17.78 1.75 -12.28
N PHE A 199 -17.49 0.97 -13.29
CA PHE A 199 -16.12 0.66 -13.73
C PHE A 199 -15.95 1.10 -15.17
N CYS A 200 -14.95 1.95 -15.42
CA CYS A 200 -14.58 2.44 -16.74
C CYS A 200 -13.21 1.92 -17.12
N GLN A 201 -13.12 1.23 -18.25
CA GLN A 201 -11.82 0.86 -18.81
C GLN A 201 -11.27 2.00 -19.64
N GLY A 202 -10.21 2.63 -19.13
CA GLY A 202 -9.61 3.76 -19.78
C GLY A 202 -8.44 4.34 -18.99
N GLU A 203 -7.74 5.25 -19.61
CA GLU A 203 -6.56 5.92 -19.07
C GLU A 203 -6.86 7.37 -18.77
N VAL A 204 -6.57 7.80 -17.53
CA VAL A 204 -6.63 9.22 -17.16
C VAL A 204 -5.50 9.97 -17.85
N THR A 205 -5.86 10.98 -18.67
CA THR A 205 -4.89 11.72 -19.48
C THR A 205 -4.77 13.18 -19.11
N ARG A 206 -5.80 13.75 -18.45
CA ARG A 206 -5.83 15.18 -18.11
C ARG A 206 -6.84 15.46 -17.01
N PHE A 207 -6.58 16.52 -16.24
CA PHE A 207 -7.53 17.13 -15.31
C PHE A 207 -7.86 18.57 -15.73
N ILE A 208 -9.13 18.94 -15.61
CA ILE A 208 -9.58 20.34 -15.71
C ILE A 208 -9.83 20.85 -14.30
N SER A 209 -9.19 21.95 -13.96
CA SER A 209 -9.26 22.54 -12.62
C SER A 209 -9.44 24.05 -12.68
N SER A 210 -10.06 24.61 -11.64
CA SER A 210 -9.98 26.03 -11.33
C SER A 210 -8.90 26.29 -10.30
N SER A 211 -8.39 27.53 -10.29
CA SER A 211 -7.40 27.98 -9.33
C SER A 211 -7.90 29.20 -8.59
N SER A 212 -7.62 29.28 -7.30
CA SER A 212 -7.79 30.47 -6.47
C SER A 212 -6.47 30.80 -5.78
N HIS A 213 -6.17 32.09 -5.64
CA HIS A 213 -4.96 32.54 -5.00
C HIS A 213 -5.29 33.02 -3.59
N MET A 214 -4.46 32.66 -2.64
CA MET A 214 -4.54 33.13 -1.28
C MET A 214 -3.15 33.52 -0.76
N GLU A 215 -3.14 34.47 0.15
CA GLU A 215 -1.92 34.87 0.87
C GLU A 215 -1.94 34.28 2.27
N THR A 216 -0.85 33.66 2.66
CA THR A 216 -0.69 33.16 4.04
C THR A 216 -0.43 34.30 5.01
N ALA A 217 -0.58 34.07 6.30
CA ALA A 217 -0.24 35.03 7.33
C ALA A 217 1.26 35.44 7.31
N SER A 218 2.13 34.61 6.70
CA SER A 218 3.55 34.92 6.47
C SER A 218 3.83 35.68 5.17
N GLY A 219 2.80 36.02 4.37
CA GLY A 219 2.95 36.71 3.09
C GLY A 219 3.28 35.79 1.90
N GLU A 220 3.25 34.49 2.09
CA GLU A 220 3.46 33.53 1.00
C GLU A 220 2.19 33.43 0.14
N GLN A 221 2.37 33.52 -1.17
CA GLN A 221 1.28 33.36 -2.14
C GLN A 221 1.09 31.87 -2.45
N LEU A 222 -0.08 31.33 -2.10
CA LEU A 222 -0.46 29.96 -2.40
C LEU A 222 -1.53 29.93 -3.50
N THR A 223 -1.42 28.94 -4.38
CA THR A 223 -2.44 28.63 -5.37
C THR A 223 -3.16 27.35 -4.98
N LEU A 224 -4.43 27.50 -4.60
CA LEU A 224 -5.31 26.36 -4.39
C LEU A 224 -5.91 25.94 -5.73
N LYS A 225 -5.95 24.65 -5.99
CA LYS A 225 -6.59 24.05 -7.17
C LYS A 225 -7.76 23.18 -6.75
N ARG A 226 -8.82 23.19 -7.57
CA ARG A 226 -9.95 22.26 -7.47
C ARG A 226 -10.17 21.60 -8.81
N ILE A 227 -10.13 20.29 -8.85
CA ILE A 227 -10.43 19.49 -10.04
C ILE A 227 -11.94 19.45 -10.21
N HIS A 228 -12.41 19.71 -11.43
CA HIS A 228 -13.82 19.64 -11.80
C HIS A 228 -14.10 18.48 -12.74
N GLU A 229 -13.11 18.13 -13.57
CA GLU A 229 -13.30 17.16 -14.63
C GLU A 229 -12.02 16.33 -14.82
N VAL A 230 -12.20 15.05 -15.08
CA VAL A 230 -11.16 14.07 -15.43
C VAL A 230 -11.38 13.64 -16.88
N HIS A 231 -10.38 13.77 -17.72
CA HIS A 231 -10.42 13.25 -19.08
C HIS A 231 -9.89 11.82 -19.11
N VAL A 232 -10.74 10.91 -19.54
CA VAL A 232 -10.43 9.49 -19.67
C VAL A 232 -10.35 9.12 -21.14
N LYS A 233 -9.19 8.68 -21.61
CA LYS A 233 -9.03 8.06 -22.93
C LYS A 233 -9.59 6.66 -22.85
N MET A 234 -10.60 6.39 -23.66
CA MET A 234 -11.26 5.08 -23.69
C MET A 234 -10.33 4.03 -24.31
N ASP A 235 -10.36 2.82 -23.76
CA ASP A 235 -9.59 1.71 -24.29
C ASP A 235 -10.03 1.36 -25.71
N HIS A 236 -9.08 0.98 -26.56
CA HIS A 236 -9.29 0.66 -27.97
C HIS A 236 -9.99 1.74 -28.82
N SER A 237 -9.99 2.99 -28.36
CA SER A 237 -10.62 4.13 -29.02
C SER A 237 -9.71 5.36 -29.02
N GLN A 238 -9.97 6.27 -29.95
CA GLN A 238 -9.40 7.62 -29.92
C GLN A 238 -10.30 8.62 -29.15
N GLU A 239 -11.38 8.12 -28.56
CA GLU A 239 -12.33 8.96 -27.83
C GLU A 239 -11.81 9.30 -26.43
N PHE A 240 -12.07 10.53 -26.03
CA PHE A 240 -11.86 11.04 -24.68
C PHE A 240 -13.20 11.33 -24.05
N GLN A 241 -13.45 10.73 -22.90
CA GLN A 241 -14.66 10.98 -22.13
C GLN A 241 -14.34 11.94 -20.98
N PRO A 242 -15.00 13.12 -20.94
CA PRO A 242 -14.92 14.00 -19.78
C PRO A 242 -15.81 13.44 -18.67
N VAL A 243 -15.27 13.42 -17.45
CA VAL A 243 -15.95 12.94 -16.25
C VAL A 243 -15.94 14.05 -15.22
N GLU A 244 -17.08 14.63 -14.94
CA GLU A 244 -17.23 15.59 -13.84
C GLU A 244 -17.10 14.88 -12.49
N CYS A 245 -16.34 15.46 -11.57
CA CYS A 245 -16.08 14.86 -10.26
C CYS A 245 -16.04 15.93 -9.15
N ALA A 246 -16.54 15.55 -7.98
CA ALA A 246 -16.39 16.33 -6.75
C ALA A 246 -15.08 16.00 -6.03
N ILE A 247 -14.65 14.75 -6.07
CA ILE A 247 -13.46 14.22 -5.38
C ILE A 247 -12.74 13.28 -6.35
N VAL A 248 -11.41 13.31 -6.30
CA VAL A 248 -10.51 12.38 -6.97
C VAL A 248 -9.69 11.63 -5.93
N VAL A 249 -9.69 10.30 -5.98
CA VAL A 249 -8.77 9.47 -5.19
C VAL A 249 -7.73 8.90 -6.14
N ASN A 250 -6.48 9.32 -5.97
CA ASN A 250 -5.35 8.77 -6.70
C ASN A 250 -4.86 7.51 -5.98
N ALA A 251 -5.31 6.37 -6.50
CA ALA A 251 -4.91 5.03 -6.08
C ALA A 251 -4.26 4.27 -7.26
N ALA A 252 -3.56 5.00 -8.14
CA ALA A 252 -3.00 4.47 -9.38
C ALA A 252 -1.72 3.64 -9.19
N GLY A 253 -1.42 3.24 -7.94
CA GLY A 253 -0.27 2.38 -7.62
C GLY A 253 1.04 2.97 -8.14
N ALA A 254 1.80 2.18 -8.88
CA ALA A 254 3.09 2.57 -9.43
C ALA A 254 3.04 3.82 -10.34
N TRP A 255 1.88 4.14 -10.91
CA TRP A 255 1.69 5.32 -11.79
C TRP A 255 1.14 6.55 -11.07
N SER A 256 0.98 6.49 -9.74
CA SER A 256 0.40 7.59 -8.96
C SER A 256 1.18 8.90 -9.06
N GLY A 257 2.51 8.85 -9.19
CA GLY A 257 3.34 10.03 -9.43
C GLY A 257 2.94 10.74 -10.73
N GLN A 258 2.75 10.00 -11.81
CA GLN A 258 2.33 10.54 -13.11
C GLN A 258 0.92 11.15 -13.04
N ILE A 259 -0.03 10.49 -12.38
CA ILE A 259 -1.38 11.02 -12.17
C ILE A 259 -1.36 12.30 -11.34
N ALA A 260 -0.50 12.37 -10.33
CA ALA A 260 -0.31 13.58 -9.52
C ALA A 260 0.26 14.76 -10.35
N GLU A 261 1.25 14.49 -11.22
CA GLU A 261 1.82 15.48 -12.13
C GLU A 261 0.77 16.01 -13.12
N LEU A 262 -0.09 15.16 -13.68
CA LEU A 262 -1.21 15.58 -14.54
C LEU A 262 -2.18 16.53 -13.80
N ALA A 263 -2.37 16.36 -12.49
CA ALA A 263 -3.15 17.27 -11.65
C ALA A 263 -2.39 18.57 -11.28
N GLY A 264 -1.12 18.66 -11.68
CA GLY A 264 -0.25 19.80 -11.41
C GLY A 264 0.37 19.80 -10.01
N VAL A 265 0.44 18.64 -9.36
CA VAL A 265 1.20 18.45 -8.13
C VAL A 265 2.70 18.53 -8.45
N GLY A 266 3.44 19.33 -7.70
CA GLY A 266 4.88 19.53 -7.92
C GLY A 266 5.25 20.52 -9.02
N ASN A 267 4.30 21.25 -9.60
CA ASN A 267 4.54 22.21 -10.69
C ASN A 267 4.88 23.63 -10.21
N GLY A 268 5.16 23.82 -8.92
CA GLY A 268 5.57 25.09 -8.35
C GLY A 268 7.11 25.23 -8.23
N PRO A 269 7.58 26.36 -7.68
CA PRO A 269 9.01 26.57 -7.45
C PRO A 269 9.59 25.52 -6.49
N PRO A 270 10.83 25.06 -6.74
CA PRO A 270 11.51 24.13 -5.81
C PRO A 270 11.57 24.69 -4.38
N GLY A 271 11.42 23.81 -3.39
CA GLY A 271 11.45 24.19 -1.97
C GLY A 271 10.16 24.81 -1.44
N THR A 272 9.14 24.95 -2.26
CA THR A 272 7.80 25.38 -1.83
C THR A 272 6.84 24.18 -1.76
N MET A 273 5.72 24.35 -1.03
CA MET A 273 4.66 23.33 -1.00
C MET A 273 4.10 23.06 -2.40
N GLN A 274 3.99 24.07 -3.25
CA GLN A 274 3.55 23.93 -4.65
C GLN A 274 4.53 23.13 -5.51
N GLY A 275 5.84 23.21 -5.21
CA GLY A 275 6.90 22.48 -5.90
C GLY A 275 7.17 21.09 -5.35
N THR A 276 6.46 20.69 -4.27
CA THR A 276 6.61 19.36 -3.68
C THR A 276 5.90 18.30 -4.54
N LYS A 277 6.67 17.37 -5.08
CA LYS A 277 6.16 16.26 -5.90
C LYS A 277 5.67 15.12 -5.02
N LEU A 278 4.81 14.27 -5.57
CA LEU A 278 4.52 12.95 -5.01
C LEU A 278 5.70 12.02 -5.32
N PRO A 279 6.49 11.56 -4.34
CA PRO A 279 7.72 10.81 -4.58
C PRO A 279 7.42 9.31 -4.79
N VAL A 280 6.50 8.98 -5.69
CA VAL A 280 6.09 7.60 -5.98
C VAL A 280 6.43 7.27 -7.42
N GLU A 281 7.22 6.20 -7.59
CA GLU A 281 7.68 5.72 -8.89
C GLU A 281 7.51 4.20 -9.01
N PRO A 282 7.41 3.66 -10.25
CA PRO A 282 7.39 2.22 -10.47
C PRO A 282 8.78 1.63 -10.21
N ARG A 283 8.83 0.56 -9.41
CA ARG A 283 10.02 -0.30 -9.25
C ARG A 283 9.64 -1.72 -9.62
N LYS A 284 10.45 -2.38 -10.46
CA LYS A 284 10.20 -3.77 -10.87
C LYS A 284 10.72 -4.75 -9.83
N ARG A 285 9.93 -5.77 -9.52
CA ARG A 285 10.29 -6.84 -8.59
C ARG A 285 10.00 -8.19 -9.23
N TYR A 286 10.96 -9.11 -9.14
CA TYR A 286 10.82 -10.47 -9.62
C TYR A 286 10.23 -11.37 -8.55
N VAL A 287 9.47 -12.36 -8.98
CA VAL A 287 9.00 -13.48 -8.16
C VAL A 287 9.27 -14.76 -8.90
N TYR A 288 9.91 -15.71 -8.24
CA TYR A 288 10.25 -17.01 -8.80
C TYR A 288 9.48 -18.12 -8.11
N LEU A 289 8.98 -19.06 -8.89
CA LEU A 289 8.33 -20.26 -8.41
C LEU A 289 9.25 -21.45 -8.66
N TRP A 290 9.51 -22.21 -7.64
CA TRP A 290 10.35 -23.40 -7.73
C TRP A 290 9.73 -24.61 -7.04
N HIS A 291 10.18 -25.78 -7.41
CA HIS A 291 9.81 -27.05 -6.82
C HIS A 291 11.01 -27.65 -6.07
N CYS A 292 10.77 -28.13 -4.85
CA CYS A 292 11.78 -28.79 -4.02
C CYS A 292 11.12 -29.87 -3.15
N PRO A 293 11.20 -31.16 -3.51
CA PRO A 293 10.54 -32.24 -2.76
C PRO A 293 11.00 -32.38 -1.31
N GLN A 294 12.25 -32.06 -1.02
CA GLN A 294 12.84 -32.11 0.31
C GLN A 294 12.74 -30.77 1.08
N GLY A 295 12.09 -29.79 0.50
CA GLY A 295 11.89 -28.48 1.13
C GLY A 295 10.96 -28.52 2.34
N PRO A 296 10.78 -27.37 3.01
CA PRO A 296 9.94 -27.25 4.20
C PRO A 296 8.52 -27.79 4.01
N GLY A 297 7.97 -28.40 5.06
CA GLY A 297 6.60 -28.96 5.04
C GLY A 297 5.49 -27.91 5.01
N LEU A 298 4.24 -28.37 5.16
CA LEU A 298 3.04 -27.52 5.11
C LEU A 298 3.00 -26.45 6.21
N GLU A 299 3.65 -26.71 7.33
CA GLU A 299 3.74 -25.80 8.48
C GLU A 299 4.78 -24.68 8.30
N ALA A 300 5.44 -24.60 7.14
CA ALA A 300 6.42 -23.55 6.90
C ALA A 300 5.75 -22.18 6.85
N PRO A 301 6.19 -21.21 7.67
CA PRO A 301 5.72 -19.84 7.57
C PRO A 301 6.23 -19.15 6.29
N LEU A 302 5.75 -17.95 6.00
CA LEU A 302 6.47 -17.04 5.12
C LEU A 302 7.73 -16.59 5.87
N VAL A 303 8.88 -16.79 5.26
CA VAL A 303 10.20 -16.47 5.86
C VAL A 303 10.80 -15.26 5.16
N ALA A 304 11.36 -14.37 5.96
CA ALA A 304 12.14 -13.25 5.50
C ALA A 304 13.48 -13.22 6.20
N ASP A 305 14.55 -13.24 5.41
CA ASP A 305 15.93 -13.41 5.81
C ASP A 305 16.67 -12.05 5.87
N PRO A 306 17.65 -11.86 6.78
CA PRO A 306 18.45 -10.64 6.83
C PRO A 306 19.17 -10.28 5.53
N SER A 307 19.40 -11.27 4.66
CA SER A 307 19.97 -11.04 3.31
C SER A 307 18.99 -10.38 2.34
N GLY A 308 17.72 -10.14 2.76
CA GLY A 308 16.65 -9.66 1.93
C GLY A 308 15.92 -10.75 1.14
N ALA A 309 16.37 -12.01 1.19
CA ALA A 309 15.64 -13.10 0.55
C ALA A 309 14.40 -13.48 1.36
N TYR A 310 13.33 -13.82 0.65
CA TYR A 310 12.10 -14.28 1.27
C TYR A 310 11.48 -15.43 0.47
N PHE A 311 10.71 -16.28 1.14
CA PHE A 311 9.93 -17.31 0.47
C PHE A 311 8.72 -17.74 1.30
N ARG A 312 7.74 -18.33 0.62
CA ARG A 312 6.64 -19.08 1.20
C ARG A 312 6.31 -20.32 0.39
N ARG A 313 5.54 -21.22 0.96
CA ARG A 313 4.98 -22.33 0.19
C ARG A 313 3.92 -21.83 -0.81
N GLU A 314 3.81 -22.58 -1.91
CA GLU A 314 2.78 -22.41 -2.92
C GLU A 314 2.01 -23.72 -3.11
N GLY A 315 0.74 -23.71 -2.68
CA GLY A 315 -0.12 -24.88 -2.73
C GLY A 315 0.40 -26.07 -1.93
N LEU A 316 -0.06 -27.27 -2.28
CA LEU A 316 0.23 -28.53 -1.57
C LEU A 316 1.42 -29.32 -2.14
N GLY A 317 1.91 -28.94 -3.33
CA GLY A 317 2.81 -29.76 -4.17
C GLY A 317 4.31 -29.55 -3.97
N ASN A 318 4.81 -29.16 -2.79
CA ASN A 318 6.22 -28.84 -2.53
C ASN A 318 6.77 -27.76 -3.49
N ASN A 319 5.93 -26.81 -3.84
CA ASN A 319 6.30 -25.62 -4.56
C ASN A 319 6.48 -24.46 -3.57
N TYR A 320 7.29 -23.50 -3.98
CA TYR A 320 7.61 -22.32 -3.19
C TYR A 320 7.69 -21.12 -4.11
N VAL A 321 7.33 -19.96 -3.60
CA VAL A 321 7.52 -18.69 -4.28
C VAL A 321 8.34 -17.76 -3.40
N GLY A 322 9.18 -16.95 -4.03
CA GLY A 322 10.01 -16.00 -3.31
C GLY A 322 10.93 -15.22 -4.23
N SER A 323 11.71 -14.35 -3.64
CA SER A 323 12.71 -13.52 -4.30
C SER A 323 13.64 -12.87 -3.28
N CYS A 324 14.37 -11.84 -3.71
CA CYS A 324 14.96 -10.81 -2.87
C CYS A 324 14.83 -9.45 -3.56
N SER A 325 14.93 -8.37 -2.79
CA SER A 325 15.02 -7.03 -3.35
C SER A 325 16.40 -6.80 -3.97
N PRO A 326 16.50 -6.14 -5.13
CA PRO A 326 17.77 -5.68 -5.67
C PRO A 326 18.33 -4.54 -4.81
N THR A 327 19.62 -4.26 -4.93
CA THR A 327 20.22 -3.01 -4.42
C THR A 327 19.84 -1.84 -5.32
N GLU A 328 20.05 -0.60 -4.86
CA GLU A 328 19.76 0.59 -5.68
C GLU A 328 20.57 0.62 -7.01
N GLU A 329 21.78 0.06 -7.02
CA GLU A 329 22.59 -0.02 -8.23
C GLU A 329 22.14 -1.14 -9.20
N GLU A 330 21.38 -2.11 -8.68
CA GLU A 330 20.87 -3.27 -9.43
C GLU A 330 19.38 -3.12 -9.80
N GLU A 331 18.78 -1.94 -9.54
CA GLU A 331 17.36 -1.72 -9.84
C GLU A 331 17.05 -1.98 -11.32
N PRO A 332 16.16 -2.94 -11.63
CA PRO A 332 15.85 -3.25 -13.01
C PRO A 332 14.97 -2.18 -13.66
N ASP A 333 15.16 -2.00 -14.97
CA ASP A 333 14.31 -1.11 -15.76
C ASP A 333 12.82 -1.49 -15.65
N PRO A 334 11.94 -0.58 -15.20
CA PRO A 334 10.52 -0.83 -15.08
C PRO A 334 9.76 -0.76 -16.41
N GLY A 335 10.43 -0.50 -17.54
CA GLY A 335 9.80 -0.35 -18.87
C GLY A 335 9.03 -1.58 -19.35
N ASN A 336 9.41 -2.77 -18.87
CA ASN A 336 8.74 -4.03 -19.16
C ASN A 336 8.72 -4.94 -17.93
N LEU A 337 7.95 -6.05 -17.99
CA LEU A 337 7.89 -7.08 -16.95
C LEU A 337 8.65 -8.37 -17.35
N GLU A 338 9.66 -8.27 -18.20
CA GLU A 338 10.54 -9.40 -18.49
C GLU A 338 11.31 -9.79 -17.24
N VAL A 339 11.46 -11.11 -17.04
CA VAL A 339 12.11 -11.70 -15.87
C VAL A 339 13.58 -11.96 -16.17
N ASP A 340 14.42 -11.57 -15.23
CA ASP A 340 15.84 -11.88 -15.25
C ASP A 340 16.09 -13.18 -14.48
N TYR A 341 16.50 -14.24 -15.16
CA TYR A 341 16.85 -15.53 -14.55
C TYR A 341 18.29 -15.58 -14.03
N ASP A 342 19.18 -14.73 -14.53
CA ASP A 342 20.55 -14.61 -14.01
C ASP A 342 20.52 -13.98 -12.61
N PHE A 343 19.62 -12.99 -12.38
CA PHE A 343 19.36 -12.45 -11.04
C PHE A 343 18.95 -13.55 -10.05
N PHE A 344 18.12 -14.51 -10.46
CA PHE A 344 17.80 -15.64 -9.61
C PHE A 344 19.04 -16.48 -9.27
N GLN A 345 19.83 -16.84 -10.26
CA GLN A 345 21.01 -17.69 -10.10
C GLN A 345 22.09 -17.06 -9.21
N GLU A 346 22.30 -15.75 -9.38
CA GLU A 346 23.40 -15.04 -8.73
C GLU A 346 23.01 -14.44 -7.37
N LYS A 347 21.77 -14.00 -7.21
CA LYS A 347 21.35 -13.21 -6.05
C LYS A 347 20.34 -13.92 -5.15
N VAL A 348 19.35 -14.60 -5.73
CA VAL A 348 18.23 -15.20 -4.97
C VAL A 348 18.56 -16.60 -4.48
N TRP A 349 18.93 -17.48 -5.38
CA TRP A 349 19.17 -18.90 -5.06
C TRP A 349 20.25 -19.10 -4.01
N PRO A 350 21.45 -18.49 -4.05
CA PRO A 350 22.47 -18.70 -3.02
C PRO A 350 22.00 -18.33 -1.61
N ARG A 351 21.25 -17.23 -1.47
CA ARG A 351 20.69 -16.78 -0.19
C ARG A 351 19.63 -17.76 0.33
N LEU A 352 18.76 -18.23 -0.55
CA LEU A 352 17.74 -19.24 -0.22
C LEU A 352 18.37 -20.57 0.21
N ALA A 353 19.38 -21.07 -0.52
CA ALA A 353 20.07 -22.33 -0.24
C ALA A 353 20.87 -22.26 1.06
N GLN A 354 21.50 -21.13 1.35
CA GLN A 354 22.16 -20.89 2.63
C GLN A 354 21.19 -21.00 3.79
N ARG A 355 20.00 -20.41 3.67
CA ARG A 355 18.98 -20.41 4.74
C ARG A 355 18.23 -21.73 4.85
N VAL A 356 17.95 -22.38 3.73
CA VAL A 356 17.28 -23.68 3.65
C VAL A 356 18.11 -24.61 2.80
N PRO A 357 18.98 -25.45 3.41
CA PRO A 357 19.92 -26.30 2.66
C PRO A 357 19.25 -27.23 1.63
N ALA A 358 18.01 -27.66 1.87
CA ALA A 358 17.25 -28.44 0.89
C ALA A 358 17.06 -27.70 -0.45
N PHE A 359 17.11 -26.38 -0.47
CA PHE A 359 16.96 -25.57 -1.69
C PHE A 359 18.20 -25.58 -2.60
N GLU A 360 19.30 -26.20 -2.20
CA GLU A 360 20.41 -26.50 -3.13
C GLU A 360 19.94 -27.31 -4.35
N THR A 361 18.91 -28.13 -4.17
CA THR A 361 18.39 -29.02 -5.22
C THR A 361 17.09 -28.53 -5.86
N LEU A 362 16.68 -27.30 -5.59
CA LEU A 362 15.45 -26.73 -6.16
C LEU A 362 15.48 -26.68 -7.69
N LYS A 363 14.29 -26.68 -8.27
CA LYS A 363 14.10 -26.51 -9.74
C LYS A 363 13.10 -25.39 -10.00
N VAL A 364 13.57 -24.31 -10.62
CA VAL A 364 12.68 -23.24 -11.07
C VAL A 364 11.66 -23.79 -12.06
N ARG A 365 10.40 -23.44 -11.88
CA ARG A 365 9.26 -23.85 -12.72
C ARG A 365 8.71 -22.69 -13.53
N SER A 366 8.62 -21.52 -12.91
CA SER A 366 8.04 -20.33 -13.49
C SER A 366 8.59 -19.11 -12.79
N ALA A 367 8.39 -17.96 -13.38
CA ALA A 367 8.69 -16.67 -12.75
C ALA A 367 7.82 -15.59 -13.38
N TRP A 368 7.62 -14.51 -12.66
CA TRP A 368 6.97 -13.31 -13.15
C TRP A 368 7.58 -12.07 -12.52
N ALA A 369 7.24 -10.92 -13.04
CA ALA A 369 7.62 -9.64 -12.45
C ALA A 369 6.37 -8.80 -12.18
N GLY A 370 6.44 -7.93 -11.19
CA GLY A 370 5.40 -6.99 -10.84
C GLY A 370 5.98 -5.62 -10.51
N TYR A 371 5.10 -4.65 -10.31
CA TYR A 371 5.50 -3.31 -9.92
C TYR A 371 5.26 -3.07 -8.43
N TYR A 372 6.21 -2.37 -7.78
CA TYR A 372 5.98 -1.65 -6.54
C TYR A 372 5.64 -0.20 -6.86
N ASP A 373 4.72 0.37 -6.11
CA ASP A 373 4.48 1.81 -5.99
C ASP A 373 5.49 2.39 -4.98
N TYR A 374 6.76 2.50 -5.42
CA TYR A 374 7.86 2.79 -4.52
C TYR A 374 7.88 4.25 -4.11
N ASN A 375 7.75 4.53 -2.82
CA ASN A 375 7.91 5.85 -2.26
C ASN A 375 9.39 6.09 -1.95
N THR A 376 10.04 6.91 -2.75
CA THR A 376 11.48 7.19 -2.67
C THR A 376 11.88 8.03 -1.46
N PHE A 377 10.91 8.64 -0.76
CA PHE A 377 11.19 9.49 0.39
C PHE A 377 11.38 8.68 1.69
N ASP A 378 10.45 7.77 1.99
CA ASP A 378 10.42 7.02 3.25
C ASP A 378 9.84 5.60 3.14
N GLN A 379 9.52 5.14 1.94
CA GLN A 379 8.99 3.80 1.64
C GLN A 379 7.66 3.48 2.34
N ASN A 380 6.90 4.49 2.77
CA ASN A 380 5.60 4.33 3.42
C ASN A 380 4.47 4.99 2.65
N GLY A 381 3.26 4.47 2.87
CA GLY A 381 2.05 4.90 2.21
C GLY A 381 1.80 6.41 2.31
N VAL A 382 1.18 6.96 1.27
CA VAL A 382 0.65 8.32 1.23
C VAL A 382 -0.85 8.23 1.28
N VAL A 383 -1.46 8.66 2.39
CA VAL A 383 -2.89 8.49 2.65
C VAL A 383 -3.51 9.80 3.09
N GLY A 384 -4.55 10.24 2.39
CA GLY A 384 -5.30 11.45 2.73
C GLY A 384 -5.21 12.56 1.67
N PRO A 385 -5.70 13.78 1.97
CA PRO A 385 -5.84 14.85 1.00
C PRO A 385 -4.50 15.50 0.64
N HIS A 386 -4.43 16.02 -0.59
CA HIS A 386 -3.38 16.93 -1.01
C HIS A 386 -3.64 18.33 -0.44
N PRO A 387 -2.63 19.02 0.12
CA PRO A 387 -2.84 20.32 0.79
C PRO A 387 -3.28 21.46 -0.15
N LEU A 388 -2.92 21.41 -1.43
CA LEU A 388 -3.20 22.49 -2.39
C LEU A 388 -4.14 22.09 -3.53
N VAL A 389 -4.24 20.80 -3.88
CA VAL A 389 -5.29 20.30 -4.79
C VAL A 389 -6.42 19.76 -3.91
N ILE A 390 -7.31 20.66 -3.51
CA ILE A 390 -8.17 20.53 -2.33
C ILE A 390 -9.20 19.39 -2.37
N ASN A 391 -9.43 18.79 -3.51
CA ASN A 391 -10.32 17.64 -3.67
C ASN A 391 -9.61 16.39 -4.22
N MET A 392 -8.28 16.35 -4.14
CA MET A 392 -7.48 15.18 -4.48
C MET A 392 -6.99 14.49 -3.22
N TYR A 393 -7.25 13.18 -3.14
CA TYR A 393 -6.80 12.30 -2.06
C TYR A 393 -5.83 11.27 -2.61
N PHE A 394 -4.95 10.79 -1.76
CA PHE A 394 -3.98 9.73 -2.07
C PHE A 394 -4.25 8.46 -1.27
N ALA A 395 -4.04 7.33 -1.92
CA ALA A 395 -3.95 5.99 -1.33
C ALA A 395 -2.91 5.20 -2.15
N THR A 396 -1.62 5.47 -1.94
CA THR A 396 -0.53 5.00 -2.80
C THR A 396 0.83 5.01 -2.09
N GLY A 397 1.88 4.54 -2.74
CA GLY A 397 3.26 4.64 -2.26
C GLY A 397 3.61 3.67 -1.14
N PHE A 398 3.00 2.49 -1.11
CA PHE A 398 3.15 1.51 -0.03
C PHE A 398 4.40 0.64 -0.14
N SER A 399 5.18 0.77 -1.20
CA SER A 399 6.49 0.13 -1.39
C SER A 399 6.49 -1.39 -1.10
N GLY A 400 5.45 -2.08 -1.63
CA GLY A 400 5.28 -3.53 -1.50
C GLY A 400 4.31 -3.98 -0.39
N HIS A 401 3.79 -3.09 0.45
CA HIS A 401 2.88 -3.45 1.55
C HIS A 401 1.40 -3.13 1.28
N GLY A 402 1.07 -2.50 0.13
CA GLY A 402 -0.26 -1.98 -0.17
C GLY A 402 -1.37 -3.02 -0.11
N LEU A 403 -1.14 -4.24 -0.62
CA LEU A 403 -2.14 -5.29 -0.62
C LEU A 403 -2.67 -5.61 0.79
N GLN A 404 -1.77 -5.82 1.74
CA GLN A 404 -2.14 -6.18 3.11
C GLN A 404 -2.71 -5.00 3.91
N GLN A 405 -2.49 -3.76 3.48
CA GLN A 405 -2.97 -2.55 4.15
C GLN A 405 -4.24 -1.98 3.50
N ALA A 406 -4.55 -2.40 2.27
CA ALA A 406 -5.63 -1.81 1.46
C ALA A 406 -7.00 -1.76 2.14
N PRO A 407 -7.49 -2.77 2.89
CA PRO A 407 -8.79 -2.68 3.57
C PRO A 407 -8.82 -1.52 4.59
N ALA A 408 -7.80 -1.39 5.41
CA ALA A 408 -7.71 -0.34 6.42
C ALA A 408 -7.50 1.06 5.79
N VAL A 409 -6.67 1.14 4.75
CA VAL A 409 -6.44 2.38 4.00
C VAL A 409 -7.71 2.85 3.29
N GLY A 410 -8.45 1.93 2.66
CA GLY A 410 -9.74 2.25 2.04
C GLY A 410 -10.72 2.85 3.05
N ARG A 411 -10.79 2.28 4.27
CA ARG A 411 -11.57 2.85 5.35
C ARG A 411 -11.08 4.24 5.76
N ALA A 412 -9.78 4.42 5.94
CA ALA A 412 -9.22 5.72 6.34
C ALA A 412 -9.50 6.82 5.30
N VAL A 413 -9.42 6.49 4.00
CA VAL A 413 -9.78 7.43 2.93
C VAL A 413 -11.28 7.76 2.98
N ALA A 414 -12.16 6.77 3.21
CA ALA A 414 -13.59 7.00 3.36
C ALA A 414 -13.89 7.92 4.55
N GLU A 415 -13.24 7.71 5.71
CA GLU A 415 -13.35 8.58 6.89
C GLU A 415 -12.92 10.02 6.56
N MET A 416 -11.79 10.20 5.87
CA MET A 416 -11.34 11.53 5.45
C MET A 416 -12.29 12.21 4.48
N VAL A 417 -12.90 11.47 3.56
CA VAL A 417 -13.87 12.00 2.59
C VAL A 417 -15.19 12.37 3.26
N LEU A 418 -15.69 11.56 4.19
CA LEU A 418 -17.00 11.72 4.81
C LEU A 418 -16.98 12.65 6.02
N GLU A 419 -15.94 12.53 6.85
CA GLU A 419 -15.85 13.18 8.16
C GLU A 419 -14.77 14.27 8.22
N GLY A 420 -13.89 14.33 7.21
CA GLY A 420 -12.79 15.30 7.15
C GLY A 420 -11.60 14.95 8.07
N HIS A 421 -11.62 13.82 8.76
CA HIS A 421 -10.52 13.38 9.63
C HIS A 421 -10.51 11.85 9.80
N PHE A 422 -9.35 11.31 10.19
CA PHE A 422 -9.21 9.92 10.55
C PHE A 422 -9.90 9.62 11.87
N GLN A 423 -10.74 8.59 11.91
CA GLN A 423 -11.47 8.16 13.10
C GLN A 423 -10.91 6.86 13.69
N THR A 424 -10.71 5.84 12.86
CA THR A 424 -10.32 4.50 13.31
C THR A 424 -8.84 4.41 13.62
N ILE A 425 -7.99 4.84 12.68
CA ILE A 425 -6.53 4.81 12.78
C ILE A 425 -5.99 6.18 12.43
N ASN A 426 -5.19 6.76 13.30
CA ASN A 426 -4.58 8.07 13.01
C ASN A 426 -3.41 7.93 12.04
N LEU A 427 -3.66 8.20 10.76
CA LEU A 427 -2.67 8.18 9.69
C LEU A 427 -2.08 9.57 9.38
N SER A 428 -2.17 10.52 10.29
CA SER A 428 -1.57 11.86 10.11
C SER A 428 -0.08 11.83 9.75
N PRO A 429 0.75 10.89 10.24
CA PRO A 429 2.13 10.75 9.79
C PRO A 429 2.29 10.37 8.31
N PHE A 430 1.24 9.84 7.67
CA PHE A 430 1.24 9.41 6.26
C PHE A 430 0.62 10.44 5.31
N LEU A 431 0.30 11.63 5.80
CA LEU A 431 -0.18 12.72 4.95
C LEU A 431 0.92 13.21 3.99
N PHE A 432 0.49 13.71 2.82
CA PHE A 432 1.38 14.30 1.81
C PHE A 432 2.28 15.42 2.34
N SER A 433 1.79 16.22 3.30
CA SER A 433 2.50 17.37 3.87
C SER A 433 3.87 17.00 4.48
N ARG A 434 4.09 15.73 4.87
CA ARG A 434 5.38 15.29 5.42
C ARG A 434 6.54 15.46 4.43
N PHE A 435 6.27 15.40 3.12
CA PHE A 435 7.29 15.60 2.09
C PHE A 435 7.83 17.04 2.07
N TYR A 436 6.93 18.01 2.23
CA TYR A 436 7.29 19.41 2.34
C TYR A 436 8.06 19.72 3.63
N PHE A 437 7.63 19.15 4.77
CA PHE A 437 8.27 19.36 6.06
C PHE A 437 9.54 18.52 6.27
N GLY A 438 9.83 17.55 5.39
CA GLY A 438 10.97 16.65 5.52
C GLY A 438 10.81 15.62 6.65
N GLU A 439 9.59 15.34 7.09
CA GLU A 439 9.29 14.45 8.21
C GLU A 439 9.09 13.01 7.72
N LYS A 440 10.15 12.18 7.81
CA LYS A 440 10.09 10.79 7.35
C LYS A 440 9.30 9.91 8.32
N ALA A 441 8.36 9.15 7.78
CA ALA A 441 7.68 8.05 8.45
C ALA A 441 8.33 6.72 8.03
N GLN A 442 9.60 6.53 8.39
CA GLN A 442 10.40 5.40 7.87
C GLN A 442 10.24 4.16 8.74
N GLU A 443 10.00 3.01 8.10
CA GLU A 443 10.09 1.71 8.75
C GLU A 443 11.55 1.36 9.06
N HIS A 444 11.78 0.89 10.27
CA HIS A 444 13.04 0.28 10.69
C HIS A 444 12.85 -1.24 10.76
N CYS A 445 12.30 -1.81 9.72
CA CYS A 445 12.20 -3.25 9.54
C CYS A 445 13.52 -3.80 9.02
N ILE A 446 13.78 -5.06 9.35
CA ILE A 446 15.03 -5.77 9.07
C ILE A 446 15.07 -6.30 7.61
N LEU A 447 14.13 -5.84 6.78
CA LEU A 447 14.00 -6.27 5.39
C LEU A 447 14.18 -5.11 4.45
#